data_614e849bca97d963c47d38c65287d11e
#
_entry.id   614e849bca97d963c47d38c65287d11e
#
_cell.length_a   1.000
_cell.length_b   1.000
_cell.length_c   1.000
_cell.angle_alpha   90.00
_cell.angle_beta   90.00
_cell.angle_gamma   90.00
#
_symmetry.space_group_name_H-M   'P 1'
#
loop_
_entity.id
_entity.type
_entity.pdbx_description
1 polymer ?
#
loop_
_entity_poly.entity_id
_entity_poly.type
_entity_poly.pdbx_seq_one_letter_code
_entity_poly.pdbx_strand_id
1 'polypeptide(L)'
;IPEEIRLASKIDLERFQKEKWYMTLWEMVNVLPGSELEKDIAAFPEELPYRVISLFSYLGETVLDPFVGSGTTMKVARLLGRNSIGIEIKESLIPVIRKKVGFEGQLPLDQQEDIMEIILREQINQKEGMR
;
A
#
# COMPACT_ATOMS: atom_id res chain seq x y z
N ILE A 1 5.78 -10.38 19.56
CA ILE A 1 6.60 -9.76 18.48
C ILE A 1 8.02 -9.62 18.99
N PRO A 2 9.03 -10.12 18.24
CA PRO A 2 10.44 -9.98 18.64
C PRO A 2 10.82 -8.53 18.91
N GLU A 3 11.66 -8.32 19.92
CA GLU A 3 12.11 -6.97 20.32
C GLU A 3 12.78 -6.21 19.19
N GLU A 4 13.54 -6.90 18.35
CA GLU A 4 14.21 -6.35 17.18
C GLU A 4 13.22 -5.75 16.19
N ILE A 5 12.13 -6.47 15.89
CA ILE A 5 11.06 -6.00 14.99
C ILE A 5 10.35 -4.81 15.62
N ARG A 6 10.08 -4.85 16.91
CA ARG A 6 9.44 -3.76 17.63
C ARG A 6 10.27 -2.49 17.61
N LEU A 7 11.58 -2.61 17.81
CA LEU A 7 12.52 -1.48 17.77
C LEU A 7 12.66 -0.91 16.35
N ALA A 8 12.77 -1.77 15.34
CA ALA A 8 12.87 -1.36 13.93
C ALA A 8 11.56 -0.75 13.39
N SER A 9 10.43 -1.04 14.02
CA SER A 9 9.11 -0.51 13.62
C SER A 9 8.73 0.79 14.33
N LYS A 10 9.63 1.39 15.12
CA LYS A 10 9.34 2.66 15.79
C LYS A 10 9.01 3.75 14.79
N ILE A 11 7.97 4.50 15.10
CA ILE A 11 7.62 5.70 14.34
C ILE A 11 8.59 6.84 14.64
N ASP A 12 8.72 7.75 13.70
CA ASP A 12 9.40 9.02 13.94
C ASP A 12 8.53 9.90 14.86
N LEU A 13 8.90 9.93 16.14
CA LEU A 13 8.14 10.67 17.16
C LEU A 13 8.19 12.18 16.96
N GLU A 14 9.27 12.72 16.42
CA GLU A 14 9.38 14.14 16.12
C GLU A 14 8.36 14.51 15.02
N ARG A 15 8.34 13.75 13.93
CA ARG A 15 7.39 13.91 12.85
C ARG A 15 5.95 13.71 13.32
N PHE A 16 5.71 12.67 14.12
CA PHE A 16 4.40 12.38 14.71
C PHE A 16 3.84 13.57 15.49
N GLN A 17 4.67 14.22 16.32
CA GLN A 17 4.26 15.37 17.12
C GLN A 17 4.11 16.63 16.26
N LYS A 18 5.08 16.92 15.39
CA LYS A 18 5.09 18.10 14.54
C LYS A 18 3.92 18.12 13.56
N GLU A 19 3.63 17.00 12.93
CA GLU A 19 2.55 16.85 11.95
C GLU A 19 1.22 16.44 12.59
N LYS A 20 1.16 16.35 13.91
CA LYS A 20 -0.05 16.07 14.69
C LYS A 20 -0.79 14.79 14.26
N TRP A 21 -0.06 13.68 14.06
CA TRP A 21 -0.65 12.40 13.63
C TRP A 21 -1.67 11.84 14.62
N TYR A 22 -1.64 12.29 15.87
CA TYR A 22 -2.58 11.92 16.93
C TYR A 22 -3.96 12.60 16.81
N MET A 23 -4.10 13.56 15.91
CA MET A 23 -5.39 14.23 15.66
C MET A 23 -6.31 13.36 14.81
N THR A 24 -7.62 13.55 14.95
CA THR A 24 -8.64 12.83 14.17
C THR A 24 -8.87 13.44 12.79
N LEU A 25 -8.41 14.65 12.55
CA LEU A 25 -8.47 15.34 11.26
C LEU A 25 -7.05 15.57 10.75
N TRP A 26 -6.76 15.09 9.55
CA TRP A 26 -5.51 15.32 8.83
C TRP A 26 -5.75 16.12 7.56
N GLU A 27 -5.00 17.18 7.38
CA GLU A 27 -4.98 17.94 6.14
C GLU A 27 -3.87 17.42 5.21
N MET A 28 -4.23 17.10 3.98
CA MET A 28 -3.31 16.55 2.98
C MET A 28 -3.57 17.17 1.61
N VAL A 29 -2.53 17.23 0.80
CA VAL A 29 -2.62 17.76 -0.57
C VAL A 29 -3.26 16.72 -1.48
N ASN A 30 -4.17 17.15 -2.36
CA ASN A 30 -4.74 16.30 -3.39
C ASN A 30 -3.68 15.79 -4.37
N VAL A 31 -3.89 14.58 -4.87
CA VAL A 31 -3.05 13.95 -5.88
C VAL A 31 -3.72 14.07 -7.25
N LEU A 32 -2.95 14.51 -8.23
CA LEU A 32 -3.40 14.51 -9.62
C LEU A 32 -3.20 13.11 -10.24
N PRO A 33 -4.10 12.71 -11.17
CA PRO A 33 -3.93 11.46 -11.90
C PRO A 33 -2.58 11.41 -12.63
N GLY A 34 -1.86 10.30 -12.48
CA GLY A 34 -0.58 10.09 -13.17
C GLY A 34 -0.72 9.58 -14.60
N SER A 35 -1.92 9.13 -14.98
CA SER A 35 -2.24 8.58 -16.31
C SER A 35 -3.72 8.70 -16.62
N GLU A 36 -4.10 8.48 -17.91
CA GLU A 36 -5.50 8.43 -18.33
C GLU A 36 -6.30 7.34 -17.58
N LEU A 37 -5.64 6.23 -17.25
CA LEU A 37 -6.27 5.12 -16.53
C LEU A 37 -6.59 5.46 -15.07
N GLU A 38 -5.94 6.46 -14.52
CA GLU A 38 -6.14 6.92 -13.14
C GLU A 38 -7.18 8.06 -13.02
N LYS A 39 -7.67 8.62 -14.13
CA LYS A 39 -8.60 9.76 -14.12
C LYS A 39 -9.90 9.49 -13.37
N ASP A 40 -10.37 8.25 -13.40
CA ASP A 40 -11.61 7.84 -12.75
C ASP A 40 -11.37 7.25 -11.35
N ILE A 41 -10.15 7.33 -10.84
CA ILE A 41 -9.78 6.79 -9.53
C ILE A 41 -9.68 7.94 -8.54
N ALA A 42 -10.39 7.83 -7.43
CA ALA A 42 -10.21 8.70 -6.28
C ALA A 42 -8.89 8.35 -5.58
N ALA A 43 -7.79 8.95 -6.05
CA ALA A 43 -6.48 8.74 -5.45
C ALA A 43 -6.30 9.58 -4.18
N PHE A 44 -5.59 9.03 -3.21
CA PHE A 44 -5.15 9.75 -2.02
C PHE A 44 -3.61 9.87 -2.00
N PRO A 45 -3.05 10.85 -1.27
CA PRO A 45 -1.60 11.03 -1.19
C PRO A 45 -0.93 9.88 -0.43
N GLU A 46 0.32 9.60 -0.78
CA GLU A 46 1.14 8.56 -0.12
C GLU A 46 1.28 8.78 1.39
N GLU A 47 1.17 10.02 1.83
CA GLU A 47 1.21 10.39 3.24
C GLU A 47 0.12 9.69 4.08
N LEU A 48 -1.07 9.47 3.51
CA LEU A 48 -2.16 8.80 4.22
C LEU A 48 -1.80 7.35 4.58
N PRO A 49 -1.50 6.45 3.64
CA PRO A 49 -1.09 5.10 3.98
C PRO A 49 0.23 5.07 4.74
N TYR A 50 1.14 6.02 4.52
CA TYR A 50 2.38 6.12 5.30
C TYR A 50 2.10 6.24 6.81
N ARG A 51 1.23 7.17 7.21
CA ARG A 51 0.86 7.34 8.62
C ARG A 51 0.14 6.12 9.18
N VAL A 52 -0.88 5.64 8.47
CA VAL A 52 -1.70 4.51 8.95
C VAL A 52 -0.86 3.24 9.09
N ILE A 53 -0.06 2.89 8.10
CA ILE A 53 0.79 1.70 8.14
C ILE A 53 1.86 1.81 9.24
N SER A 54 2.47 2.97 9.38
CA SER A 54 3.48 3.21 10.42
C SER A 54 2.91 3.12 11.83
N LEU A 55 1.68 3.62 12.04
CA LEU A 55 1.03 3.64 13.35
C LEU A 55 0.46 2.28 13.77
N PHE A 56 -0.01 1.47 12.81
CA PHE A 56 -0.85 0.31 13.10
C PHE A 56 -0.25 -1.02 12.65
N SER A 57 1.00 -1.05 12.20
CA SER A 57 1.66 -2.29 11.80
C SER A 57 3.13 -2.33 12.18
N TYR A 58 3.67 -3.55 12.29
CA TYR A 58 5.09 -3.82 12.44
C TYR A 58 5.72 -4.25 11.11
N LEU A 59 7.06 -4.21 11.04
CA LEU A 59 7.81 -4.74 9.91
C LEU A 59 7.43 -6.20 9.64
N GLY A 60 7.29 -6.55 8.37
CA GLY A 60 6.94 -7.89 7.91
C GLY A 60 5.46 -8.25 8.04
N GLU A 61 4.62 -7.43 8.67
CA GLU A 61 3.17 -7.65 8.69
C GLU A 61 2.53 -7.36 7.34
N THR A 62 1.33 -7.88 7.13
CA THR A 62 0.61 -7.77 5.86
C THR A 62 -0.48 -6.71 5.92
N VAL A 63 -0.41 -5.76 5.00
CA VAL A 63 -1.41 -4.71 4.78
C VAL A 63 -2.40 -5.17 3.71
N LEU A 64 -3.68 -5.14 4.03
CA LEU A 64 -4.76 -5.43 3.08
C LEU A 64 -5.42 -4.14 2.62
N ASP A 65 -5.50 -3.95 1.30
CA ASP A 65 -6.31 -2.89 0.68
C ASP A 65 -7.34 -3.53 -0.26
N PRO A 66 -8.62 -3.59 0.15
CA PRO A 66 -9.68 -4.23 -0.64
C PRO A 66 -10.12 -3.40 -1.85
N PHE A 67 -9.64 -2.17 -2.00
CA PHE A 67 -9.95 -1.24 -3.08
C PHE A 67 -8.67 -0.54 -3.56
N VAL A 68 -7.72 -1.33 -4.02
CA VAL A 68 -6.32 -0.87 -4.21
C VAL A 68 -6.16 0.26 -5.23
N GLY A 69 -7.06 0.38 -6.20
CA GLY A 69 -7.00 1.41 -7.22
C GLY A 69 -5.68 1.39 -8.00
N SER A 70 -4.92 2.47 -7.92
CA SER A 70 -3.62 2.57 -8.60
C SER A 70 -2.45 1.95 -7.85
N GLY A 71 -2.65 1.45 -6.63
CA GLY A 71 -1.63 0.74 -5.85
C GLY A 71 -0.83 1.59 -4.86
N THR A 72 -1.33 2.77 -4.49
CA THR A 72 -0.63 3.67 -3.54
C THR A 72 -0.37 3.01 -2.19
N THR A 73 -1.35 2.34 -1.61
CA THR A 73 -1.20 1.61 -0.34
C THR A 73 -0.13 0.52 -0.44
N MET A 74 -0.14 -0.26 -1.50
CA MET A 74 0.83 -1.35 -1.71
C MET A 74 2.25 -0.81 -1.89
N LYS A 75 2.42 0.28 -2.66
CA LYS A 75 3.71 0.97 -2.81
C LYS A 75 4.26 1.38 -1.45
N VAL A 76 3.46 2.05 -0.66
CA VAL A 76 3.89 2.56 0.66
C VAL A 76 4.17 1.41 1.64
N ALA A 77 3.33 0.37 1.66
CA ALA A 77 3.57 -0.82 2.49
C ALA A 77 4.94 -1.42 2.18
N ARG A 78 5.27 -1.57 0.90
CA ARG A 78 6.56 -2.07 0.46
C ARG A 78 7.73 -1.20 0.90
N LEU A 79 7.62 0.13 0.69
CA LEU A 79 8.65 1.08 1.12
C LEU A 79 8.89 1.05 2.63
N LEU A 80 7.87 0.70 3.40
CA LEU A 80 7.92 0.58 4.85
C LEU A 80 8.28 -0.84 5.34
N GLY A 81 8.65 -1.77 4.44
CA GLY A 81 9.02 -3.14 4.80
C GLY A 81 7.84 -3.99 5.29
N ARG A 82 6.63 -3.72 4.78
CA ARG A 82 5.44 -4.55 5.02
C ARG A 82 5.07 -5.30 3.76
N ASN A 83 4.47 -6.48 3.92
CA ASN A 83 3.80 -7.18 2.84
C ASN A 83 2.48 -6.50 2.51
N SER A 84 1.93 -6.75 1.32
CA SER A 84 0.63 -6.21 0.96
C SER A 84 -0.20 -7.15 0.10
N ILE A 85 -1.52 -7.07 0.29
CA ILE A 85 -2.52 -7.72 -0.54
C ILE A 85 -3.46 -6.63 -1.04
N GLY A 86 -3.60 -6.50 -2.35
CA GLY A 86 -4.50 -5.56 -2.99
C GLY A 86 -5.59 -6.28 -3.78
N ILE A 87 -6.82 -5.78 -3.69
CA ILE A 87 -7.96 -6.27 -4.47
C ILE A 87 -8.41 -5.17 -5.40
N GLU A 88 -8.50 -5.49 -6.71
CA GLU A 88 -8.95 -4.56 -7.74
C GLU A 88 -9.90 -5.27 -8.70
N ILE A 89 -11.01 -4.59 -9.03
CA ILE A 89 -12.00 -5.09 -9.98
C ILE A 89 -11.65 -4.75 -11.43
N LYS A 90 -10.94 -3.64 -11.66
CA LYS A 90 -10.54 -3.19 -12.99
C LYS A 90 -9.22 -3.83 -13.40
N GLU A 91 -9.28 -4.82 -14.26
CA GLU A 91 -8.09 -5.50 -14.79
C GLU A 91 -7.12 -4.54 -15.51
N SER A 92 -7.64 -3.50 -16.15
CA SER A 92 -6.85 -2.46 -16.83
C SER A 92 -5.90 -1.71 -15.92
N LEU A 93 -6.10 -1.74 -14.61
CA LEU A 93 -5.23 -1.10 -13.62
C LEU A 93 -4.03 -1.96 -13.21
N ILE A 94 -4.00 -3.23 -13.53
CA ILE A 94 -2.88 -4.12 -13.17
C ILE A 94 -1.52 -3.59 -13.61
N PRO A 95 -1.34 -3.14 -14.87
CA PRO A 95 -0.05 -2.56 -15.28
C PRO A 95 0.31 -1.31 -14.49
N VAL A 96 -0.66 -0.46 -14.16
CA VAL A 96 -0.46 0.75 -13.33
C VAL A 96 0.01 0.37 -11.94
N ILE A 97 -0.64 -0.61 -11.31
CA ILE A 97 -0.28 -1.10 -9.98
C ILE A 97 1.14 -1.67 -9.99
N ARG A 98 1.46 -2.55 -10.94
CA ARG A 98 2.79 -3.16 -11.07
C ARG A 98 3.89 -2.12 -11.21
N LYS A 99 3.68 -1.12 -12.07
CA LYS A 99 4.62 -0.02 -12.26
C LYS A 99 4.78 0.81 -10.99
N LYS A 100 3.69 1.19 -10.36
CA LYS A 100 3.70 2.02 -9.14
C LYS A 100 4.37 1.31 -7.97
N VAL A 101 4.12 0.02 -7.79
CA VAL A 101 4.72 -0.79 -6.71
C VAL A 101 6.17 -1.18 -7.01
N GLY A 102 6.62 -1.03 -8.28
CA GLY A 102 8.01 -1.23 -8.65
C GLY A 102 8.35 -2.66 -9.07
N PHE A 103 7.36 -3.43 -9.58
CA PHE A 103 7.62 -4.78 -10.12
C PHE A 103 8.22 -4.77 -11.54
N GLU A 104 8.14 -3.65 -12.23
CA GLU A 104 8.79 -3.44 -13.51
C GLU A 104 10.12 -2.69 -13.32
N GLY A 105 11.05 -3.32 -12.64
CA GLY A 105 12.38 -2.75 -12.41
C GLY A 105 13.19 -3.68 -11.52
N GLN A 106 14.52 -3.61 -11.66
CA GLN A 106 15.39 -4.35 -10.76
C GLN A 106 15.27 -3.75 -9.36
N LEU A 107 14.63 -4.50 -8.48
CA LEU A 107 14.71 -4.22 -7.05
C LEU A 107 16.11 -4.51 -6.54
N PRO A 108 16.60 -3.73 -5.59
CA PRO A 108 17.76 -4.13 -4.81
C PRO A 108 17.56 -5.55 -4.25
N LEU A 109 18.60 -6.36 -4.34
CA LEU A 109 18.57 -7.77 -3.91
C LEU A 109 18.13 -7.98 -2.44
N ASP A 110 18.27 -6.97 -1.62
CA ASP A 110 17.88 -6.93 -0.21
C ASP A 110 16.37 -6.76 0.03
N GLN A 111 15.60 -6.43 -1.03
CA GLN A 111 14.15 -6.26 -0.95
C GLN A 111 13.35 -7.37 -1.66
N GLN A 112 13.99 -8.47 -2.02
CA GLN A 112 13.36 -9.57 -2.76
C GLN A 112 12.41 -10.45 -1.92
N GLU A 113 12.33 -10.23 -0.61
CA GLU A 113 11.45 -11.00 0.28
C GLU A 113 10.03 -10.43 0.39
N ASP A 114 9.75 -9.30 -0.26
CA ASP A 114 8.43 -8.71 -0.26
C ASP A 114 7.45 -9.53 -1.09
N ILE A 115 6.39 -10.01 -0.47
CA ILE A 115 5.30 -10.71 -1.14
C ILE A 115 4.22 -9.69 -1.51
N MET A 116 3.93 -9.58 -2.81
CA MET A 116 2.76 -8.85 -3.29
C MET A 116 1.75 -9.80 -3.89
N GLU A 117 0.50 -9.67 -3.47
CA GLU A 117 -0.61 -10.39 -4.05
C GLU A 117 -1.68 -9.39 -4.53
N ILE A 118 -2.07 -9.51 -5.81
CA ILE A 118 -3.17 -8.77 -6.41
C ILE A 118 -4.26 -9.78 -6.75
N ILE A 119 -5.43 -9.59 -6.19
CA ILE A 119 -6.59 -10.45 -6.42
C ILE A 119 -7.63 -9.68 -7.21
N LEU A 120 -8.00 -10.18 -8.38
CA LEU A 120 -9.11 -9.66 -9.15
C LEU A 120 -10.43 -10.20 -8.61
N ARG A 121 -11.37 -9.31 -8.34
CA ARG A 121 -12.68 -9.68 -7.79
C ARG A 121 -13.46 -10.66 -8.67
N GLU A 122 -13.31 -10.56 -9.99
CA GLU A 122 -13.94 -11.48 -10.93
C GLU A 122 -13.42 -12.92 -10.83
N GLN A 123 -12.15 -13.10 -10.51
CA GLN A 123 -11.55 -14.42 -10.30
C GLN A 123 -12.09 -15.12 -9.04
N ILE A 124 -12.45 -14.36 -8.02
CA ILE A 124 -13.09 -14.89 -6.81
C ILE A 124 -14.47 -15.45 -7.15
N ASN A 125 -15.27 -14.70 -7.90
CA ASN A 125 -16.61 -15.11 -8.31
C ASN A 125 -16.59 -16.36 -9.21
N GLN A 126 -15.58 -16.51 -10.08
CA GLN A 126 -15.41 -17.72 -10.89
C GLN A 126 -15.06 -18.95 -10.07
N LYS A 127 -14.24 -18.80 -9.03
CA LYS A 127 -13.90 -19.91 -8.12
C LYS A 127 -15.08 -20.33 -7.25
N GLU A 128 -15.92 -19.42 -6.84
CA GLU A 128 -17.13 -19.73 -6.07
C GLU A 128 -18.23 -20.35 -6.96
N GLY A 129 -18.33 -20.00 -8.22
CA GLY A 129 -19.25 -20.59 -9.18
C GLY A 129 -18.87 -22.00 -9.63
N MET A 130 -17.65 -22.48 -9.36
CA MET A 130 -17.14 -23.82 -9.65
C MET A 130 -17.28 -24.81 -8.46
N ARG A 131 -17.83 -24.36 -7.37
CA ARG A 131 -18.20 -25.19 -6.21
C ARG A 131 -19.68 -25.50 -6.26
#